data_4a7f5aac64457be05936804ae28d9cba
#
_entry.id   4a7f5aac64457be05936804ae28d9cba
#
_cell.length_a   1.000
_cell.length_b   1.000
_cell.length_c   1.000
_cell.angle_alpha   90.00
_cell.angle_beta   90.00
_cell.angle_gamma   90.00
#
_symmetry.space_group_name_H-M   'P 1'
#
loop_
_entity.id
_entity.type
_entity.pdbx_description
1 polymer ?
#
loop_
_entity_poly.entity_id
_entity_poly.type
_entity_poly.pdbx_seq_one_letter_code
_entity_poly.pdbx_strand_id
1 'polypeptide(L)'
;AVKGFTEALINDFRLNAPHLQAAVVMPGHIGTGIAENSGQQRRKVDFSQIRANTKLISQRVAELKAKNDPQYKLLSENPQMLMGYENGGKMMENVSDAQLQKQIAARGASFRNNATTTAKEAAEIILNGVRNNEWRILVGPDAVALDESVRAAPLTAYDANFMMKG
;
A
#
# COMPACT_ATOMS: atom_id res chain seq x y z
N ALA A 1 9.05 -9.17 6.36
CA ALA A 1 9.97 -10.29 6.14
C ALA A 1 11.17 -9.89 5.27
N VAL A 2 11.00 -9.38 4.03
CA VAL A 2 12.10 -9.08 3.11
C VAL A 2 13.12 -8.10 3.72
N LYS A 3 12.67 -6.96 4.28
CA LYS A 3 13.55 -5.97 4.91
C LYS A 3 14.43 -6.60 5.99
N GLY A 4 13.85 -7.28 6.98
CA GLY A 4 14.63 -7.89 8.08
C GLY A 4 15.58 -8.99 7.61
N PHE A 5 15.18 -9.79 6.61
CA PHE A 5 16.08 -10.76 5.99
C PHE A 5 17.28 -10.09 5.32
N THR A 6 17.05 -9.02 4.55
CA THR A 6 18.14 -8.31 3.87
C THR A 6 19.08 -7.62 4.89
N GLU A 7 18.54 -7.07 5.96
CA GLU A 7 19.36 -6.48 7.03
C GLU A 7 20.25 -7.54 7.73
N ALA A 8 19.72 -8.73 7.96
CA ALA A 8 20.49 -9.86 8.47
C ALA A 8 21.59 -10.31 7.47
N LEU A 9 21.24 -10.37 6.17
CA LEU A 9 22.18 -10.72 5.10
C LEU A 9 23.32 -9.69 4.97
N ILE A 10 23.05 -8.40 5.16
CA ILE A 10 24.09 -7.34 5.18
C ILE A 10 25.09 -7.62 6.30
N ASN A 11 24.62 -8.00 7.49
CA ASN A 11 25.51 -8.33 8.60
C ASN A 11 26.33 -9.59 8.33
N ASP A 12 25.70 -10.61 7.75
CA ASP A 12 26.38 -11.85 7.37
C ASP A 12 27.48 -11.58 6.33
N PHE A 13 27.21 -10.82 5.29
CA PHE A 13 28.20 -10.45 4.27
C PHE A 13 29.38 -9.69 4.85
N ARG A 14 29.18 -8.78 5.80
CA ARG A 14 30.27 -8.06 6.45
C ARG A 14 31.25 -8.99 7.18
N LEU A 15 30.74 -10.09 7.71
CA LEU A 15 31.54 -11.04 8.48
C LEU A 15 32.14 -12.15 7.60
N ASN A 16 31.36 -12.71 6.71
CA ASN A 16 31.67 -13.97 6.03
C ASN A 16 31.97 -13.79 4.53
N ALA A 17 31.55 -12.70 3.91
CA ALA A 17 31.70 -12.43 2.48
C ALA A 17 31.86 -10.93 2.19
N PRO A 18 32.93 -10.27 2.69
CA PRO A 18 33.07 -8.81 2.62
C PRO A 18 33.20 -8.23 1.19
N HIS A 19 33.37 -9.09 0.20
CA HIS A 19 33.36 -8.76 -1.21
C HIS A 19 31.95 -8.64 -1.81
N LEU A 20 30.92 -9.07 -1.06
CA LEU A 20 29.52 -8.95 -1.45
C LEU A 20 28.86 -7.77 -0.74
N GLN A 21 27.91 -7.16 -1.43
CA GLN A 21 27.12 -6.06 -0.90
C GLN A 21 25.63 -6.35 -1.09
N ALA A 22 24.84 -5.90 -0.15
CA ALA A 22 23.38 -5.94 -0.24
C ALA A 22 22.80 -4.60 0.20
N ALA A 23 21.70 -4.20 -0.43
CA ALA A 23 20.98 -2.99 -0.08
C ALA A 23 19.47 -3.29 0.08
N VAL A 24 18.85 -2.61 1.04
CA VAL A 24 17.40 -2.59 1.18
C VAL A 24 16.86 -1.39 0.42
N VAL A 25 16.04 -1.64 -0.58
CA VAL A 25 15.29 -0.61 -1.29
C VAL A 25 13.90 -0.50 -0.67
N MET A 26 13.52 0.69 -0.25
CA MET A 26 12.24 1.00 0.39
C MET A 26 11.51 2.06 -0.44
N PRO A 27 10.69 1.63 -1.42
CA PRO A 27 9.97 2.55 -2.28
C PRO A 27 8.72 3.09 -1.59
N GLY A 28 8.45 4.36 -1.81
CA GLY A 28 7.15 4.97 -1.59
C GLY A 28 6.19 4.71 -2.76
N HIS A 29 5.35 5.67 -3.07
CA HIS A 29 4.42 5.57 -4.20
C HIS A 29 5.13 5.87 -5.52
N ILE A 30 5.46 4.81 -6.26
CA ILE A 30 6.15 4.89 -7.55
C ILE A 30 5.16 4.72 -8.70
N GLY A 31 5.22 5.64 -9.67
CA GLY A 31 4.35 5.67 -10.84
C GLY A 31 4.64 4.55 -11.85
N THR A 32 4.26 3.34 -11.49
CA THR A 32 4.41 2.13 -12.33
C THR A 32 3.06 1.55 -12.71
N GLY A 33 3.05 0.68 -13.71
CA GLY A 33 1.86 -0.09 -14.11
C GLY A 33 1.49 -1.24 -13.16
N ILE A 34 2.03 -1.30 -11.95
CA ILE A 34 1.81 -2.44 -11.03
C ILE A 34 0.33 -2.63 -10.68
N ALA A 35 -0.41 -1.53 -10.47
CA ALA A 35 -1.82 -1.58 -10.15
C ALA A 35 -2.67 -2.04 -11.36
N GLU A 36 -2.29 -1.65 -12.58
CA GLU A 36 -2.92 -2.07 -13.83
C GLU A 36 -2.60 -3.55 -14.13
N ASN A 37 -1.34 -3.94 -14.02
CA ASN A 37 -0.85 -5.28 -14.34
C ASN A 37 -1.31 -6.33 -13.32
N SER A 38 -1.44 -5.98 -12.05
CA SER A 38 -1.92 -6.91 -11.03
C SER A 38 -3.34 -7.41 -11.30
N GLY A 39 -4.17 -6.59 -11.97
CA GLY A 39 -5.50 -6.98 -12.45
C GLY A 39 -5.48 -7.87 -13.71
N GLN A 40 -4.47 -7.70 -14.57
CA GLN A 40 -4.36 -8.46 -15.83
C GLN A 40 -3.73 -9.86 -15.65
N GLN A 41 -2.78 -10.00 -14.74
CA GLN A 41 -2.12 -11.27 -14.44
C GLN A 41 -2.96 -12.21 -13.56
N ARG A 42 -3.86 -11.67 -12.76
CA ARG A 42 -4.89 -12.48 -12.10
C ARG A 42 -5.92 -12.86 -13.16
N ARG A 43 -6.13 -14.18 -13.37
CA ARG A 43 -7.24 -14.77 -14.14
C ARG A 43 -8.44 -13.84 -14.12
N LYS A 44 -9.15 -13.69 -15.27
CA LYS A 44 -10.35 -12.83 -15.47
C LYS A 44 -10.93 -12.31 -14.18
N VAL A 45 -10.91 -10.98 -13.99
CA VAL A 45 -11.44 -10.34 -12.78
C VAL A 45 -12.83 -10.92 -12.48
N ASP A 46 -12.97 -11.59 -11.36
CA ASP A 46 -14.27 -12.14 -10.97
C ASP A 46 -15.09 -11.02 -10.30
N PHE A 47 -15.88 -10.35 -11.11
CA PHE A 47 -16.75 -9.27 -10.64
C PHE A 47 -17.79 -9.75 -9.65
N SER A 48 -18.22 -11.03 -9.73
CA SER A 48 -19.16 -11.60 -8.77
C SER A 48 -18.54 -11.66 -7.37
N GLN A 49 -17.27 -12.05 -7.30
CA GLN A 49 -16.54 -12.10 -6.04
C GLN A 49 -16.27 -10.69 -5.47
N ILE A 50 -16.01 -9.70 -6.32
CA ILE A 50 -15.88 -8.30 -5.87
C ILE A 50 -17.18 -7.84 -5.21
N ARG A 51 -18.32 -8.07 -5.85
CA ARG A 51 -19.64 -7.71 -5.29
C ARG A 51 -19.92 -8.46 -3.98
N ALA A 52 -19.66 -9.76 -3.95
CA ALA A 52 -19.87 -10.58 -2.75
C ALA A 52 -19.02 -10.08 -1.58
N ASN A 53 -17.74 -9.81 -1.82
CA ASN A 53 -16.84 -9.28 -0.78
C ASN A 53 -17.26 -7.89 -0.30
N THR A 54 -17.67 -7.00 -1.20
CA THR A 54 -18.14 -5.66 -0.83
C THR A 54 -19.41 -5.73 0.00
N LYS A 55 -20.35 -6.62 -0.36
CA LYS A 55 -21.57 -6.88 0.42
C LYS A 55 -21.24 -7.42 1.81
N LEU A 56 -20.33 -8.38 1.90
CA LEU A 56 -19.88 -8.95 3.17
C LEU A 56 -19.27 -7.89 4.10
N ILE A 57 -18.43 -6.99 3.54
CA ILE A 57 -17.86 -5.87 4.30
C ILE A 57 -18.96 -4.96 4.85
N SER A 58 -19.93 -4.57 4.01
CA SER A 58 -21.04 -3.72 4.45
C SER A 58 -21.88 -4.39 5.55
N GLN A 59 -22.13 -5.70 5.44
CA GLN A 59 -22.83 -6.47 6.47
C GLN A 59 -22.03 -6.50 7.78
N ARG A 60 -20.72 -6.74 7.69
CA ARG A 60 -19.85 -6.77 8.87
C ARG A 60 -19.80 -5.42 9.58
N VAL A 61 -19.72 -4.32 8.85
CA VAL A 61 -19.75 -2.97 9.43
C VAL A 61 -21.11 -2.69 10.11
N ALA A 62 -22.20 -3.11 9.50
CA ALA A 62 -23.54 -3.00 10.13
C ALA A 62 -23.63 -3.80 11.44
N GLU A 63 -23.07 -5.00 11.49
CA GLU A 63 -23.00 -5.81 12.72
C GLU A 63 -22.18 -5.13 13.82
N LEU A 64 -20.99 -4.59 13.47
CA LEU A 64 -20.13 -3.87 14.42
C LEU A 64 -20.87 -2.65 14.99
N LYS A 65 -21.58 -1.92 14.13
CA LYS A 65 -22.43 -0.78 14.52
C LYS A 65 -23.52 -1.18 15.50
N ALA A 66 -24.25 -2.24 15.16
CA ALA A 66 -25.38 -2.73 15.99
C ALA A 66 -24.91 -3.22 17.37
N LYS A 67 -23.69 -3.78 17.47
CA LYS A 67 -23.09 -4.28 18.71
C LYS A 67 -22.36 -3.21 19.50
N ASN A 68 -22.27 -1.97 19.00
CA ASN A 68 -21.46 -0.89 19.55
C ASN A 68 -20.00 -1.32 19.78
N ASP A 69 -19.45 -2.10 18.81
CA ASP A 69 -18.13 -2.68 18.88
C ASP A 69 -17.04 -1.60 18.82
N PRO A 70 -15.98 -1.67 19.63
CA PRO A 70 -14.86 -0.73 19.57
C PRO A 70 -14.25 -0.57 18.18
N GLN A 71 -14.23 -1.61 17.34
CA GLN A 71 -13.77 -1.54 15.96
C GLN A 71 -14.60 -0.59 15.09
N TYR A 72 -15.92 -0.50 15.33
CA TYR A 72 -16.76 0.48 14.63
C TYR A 72 -16.34 1.92 14.96
N LYS A 73 -16.00 2.18 16.22
CA LYS A 73 -15.51 3.50 16.66
C LYS A 73 -14.21 3.89 15.91
N LEU A 74 -13.28 2.95 15.78
CA LEU A 74 -12.05 3.18 14.99
C LEU A 74 -12.36 3.48 13.52
N LEU A 75 -13.29 2.74 12.90
CA LEU A 75 -13.72 3.02 11.53
C LEU A 75 -14.38 4.41 11.39
N SER A 76 -15.07 4.87 12.42
CA SER A 76 -15.76 6.18 12.41
C SER A 76 -14.81 7.38 12.47
N GLU A 77 -13.55 7.18 12.79
CA GLU A 77 -12.51 8.21 12.72
C GLU A 77 -12.19 8.65 11.28
N ASN A 78 -12.55 7.81 10.29
CA ASN A 78 -12.49 8.17 8.88
C ASN A 78 -13.89 8.10 8.23
N PRO A 79 -14.66 9.20 8.26
CA PRO A 79 -16.07 9.21 7.79
C PRO A 79 -16.22 8.83 6.31
N GLN A 80 -15.28 9.19 5.44
CA GLN A 80 -15.35 8.86 4.02
C GLN A 80 -15.18 7.35 3.78
N MET A 81 -14.23 6.74 4.47
CA MET A 81 -13.98 5.30 4.40
C MET A 81 -15.17 4.52 5.01
N LEU A 82 -15.67 4.96 6.14
CA LEU A 82 -16.83 4.35 6.78
C LEU A 82 -18.06 4.39 5.87
N MET A 83 -18.37 5.54 5.25
CA MET A 83 -19.47 5.67 4.30
C MET A 83 -19.32 4.72 3.10
N GLY A 84 -18.10 4.54 2.61
CA GLY A 84 -17.78 3.58 1.55
C GLY A 84 -18.05 2.14 1.98
N TYR A 85 -17.71 1.77 3.19
CA TYR A 85 -17.96 0.43 3.74
C TYR A 85 -19.43 0.19 4.04
N GLU A 86 -20.15 1.14 4.63
CA GLU A 86 -21.57 1.00 4.96
C GLU A 86 -22.44 0.86 3.69
N ASN A 87 -22.16 1.64 2.66
CA ASN A 87 -22.98 1.73 1.46
C ASN A 87 -22.45 0.90 0.27
N GLY A 88 -21.22 0.40 0.35
CA GLY A 88 -20.54 -0.27 -0.75
C GLY A 88 -21.35 -1.43 -1.35
N GLY A 89 -21.96 -2.25 -0.51
CA GLY A 89 -22.81 -3.36 -0.94
C GLY A 89 -23.96 -2.93 -1.84
N LYS A 90 -24.73 -1.92 -1.40
CA LYS A 90 -25.86 -1.37 -2.16
C LYS A 90 -25.39 -0.66 -3.45
N MET A 91 -24.30 0.08 -3.37
CA MET A 91 -23.75 0.76 -4.55
C MET A 91 -23.31 -0.24 -5.63
N MET A 92 -22.75 -1.39 -5.23
CA MET A 92 -22.28 -2.42 -6.16
C MET A 92 -23.42 -3.21 -6.83
N GLU A 93 -24.61 -3.26 -6.25
CA GLU A 93 -25.76 -3.99 -6.84
C GLU A 93 -26.18 -3.42 -8.20
N ASN A 94 -26.01 -2.11 -8.41
CA ASN A 94 -26.44 -1.41 -9.62
C ASN A 94 -25.30 -1.13 -10.61
N VAL A 95 -24.06 -1.58 -10.32
CA VAL A 95 -22.91 -1.33 -11.18
C VAL A 95 -22.69 -2.50 -12.12
N SER A 96 -22.68 -2.26 -13.44
CA SER A 96 -22.36 -3.28 -14.45
C SER A 96 -20.88 -3.70 -14.43
N ASP A 97 -20.56 -4.87 -14.96
CA ASP A 97 -19.18 -5.34 -15.08
C ASP A 97 -18.30 -4.39 -15.91
N ALA A 98 -18.87 -3.82 -16.98
CA ALA A 98 -18.17 -2.83 -17.79
C ALA A 98 -17.84 -1.56 -17.01
N GLN A 99 -18.73 -1.09 -16.14
CA GLN A 99 -18.48 0.04 -15.26
C GLN A 99 -17.42 -0.29 -14.21
N LEU A 100 -17.47 -1.47 -13.60
CA LEU A 100 -16.43 -1.93 -12.66
C LEU A 100 -15.07 -2.02 -13.33
N GLN A 101 -15.00 -2.58 -14.52
CA GLN A 101 -13.76 -2.66 -15.29
C GLN A 101 -13.19 -1.27 -15.58
N LYS A 102 -14.05 -0.32 -15.99
CA LYS A 102 -13.65 1.08 -16.22
C LYS A 102 -13.13 1.74 -14.93
N GLN A 103 -13.78 1.50 -13.79
CA GLN A 103 -13.33 2.04 -12.50
C GLN A 103 -11.98 1.45 -12.08
N ILE A 104 -11.77 0.14 -12.26
CA ILE A 104 -10.49 -0.52 -11.95
C ILE A 104 -9.38 0.05 -12.83
N ALA A 105 -9.62 0.22 -14.13
CA ALA A 105 -8.65 0.80 -15.05
C ALA A 105 -8.34 2.28 -14.68
N ALA A 106 -9.36 3.07 -14.34
CA ALA A 106 -9.18 4.45 -13.92
C ALA A 106 -8.37 4.57 -12.62
N ARG A 107 -8.59 3.67 -11.64
CA ARG A 107 -7.79 3.61 -10.41
C ARG A 107 -6.34 3.23 -10.69
N GLY A 108 -6.10 2.29 -11.60
CA GLY A 108 -4.75 1.90 -12.02
C GLY A 108 -4.01 3.07 -12.69
N ALA A 109 -4.67 3.77 -13.61
CA ALA A 109 -4.11 4.96 -14.24
C ALA A 109 -3.86 6.09 -13.24
N SER A 110 -4.80 6.32 -12.31
CA SER A 110 -4.64 7.31 -11.23
C SER A 110 -3.46 6.95 -10.33
N PHE A 111 -3.31 5.69 -9.94
CA PHE A 111 -2.16 5.24 -9.16
C PHE A 111 -0.84 5.59 -9.85
N ARG A 112 -0.72 5.29 -11.15
CA ARG A 112 0.49 5.59 -11.91
C ARG A 112 0.73 7.10 -12.06
N ASN A 113 -0.31 7.86 -12.41
CA ASN A 113 -0.17 9.26 -12.82
C ASN A 113 -0.05 10.22 -11.62
N ASN A 114 -0.58 9.84 -10.44
CA ASN A 114 -0.53 10.65 -9.22
C ASN A 114 0.61 10.26 -8.28
N ALA A 115 1.52 9.40 -8.72
CA ALA A 115 2.69 9.04 -7.93
C ALA A 115 3.62 10.24 -7.74
N THR A 116 4.20 10.35 -6.55
CA THR A 116 5.17 11.39 -6.20
C THR A 116 6.52 11.19 -6.89
N THR A 117 6.79 9.96 -7.34
CA THR A 117 8.05 9.56 -7.97
C THR A 117 7.76 8.73 -9.21
N THR A 118 8.31 9.10 -10.34
CA THR A 118 8.20 8.32 -11.58
C THR A 118 9.07 7.06 -11.52
N ALA A 119 8.77 6.07 -12.37
CA ALA A 119 9.58 4.87 -12.48
C ALA A 119 11.04 5.16 -12.89
N LYS A 120 11.25 6.19 -13.73
CA LYS A 120 12.59 6.63 -14.15
C LYS A 120 13.38 7.22 -12.97
N GLU A 121 12.79 8.17 -12.26
CA GLU A 121 13.42 8.78 -11.08
C GLU A 121 13.73 7.72 -10.01
N ALA A 122 12.79 6.79 -9.78
CA ALA A 122 13.01 5.69 -8.86
C ALA A 122 14.22 4.84 -9.25
N ALA A 123 14.38 4.51 -10.54
CA ALA A 123 15.52 3.76 -11.04
C ALA A 123 16.84 4.54 -10.84
N GLU A 124 16.85 5.83 -11.10
CA GLU A 124 18.00 6.71 -10.89
C GLU A 124 18.41 6.77 -9.42
N ILE A 125 17.46 6.93 -8.50
CA ILE A 125 17.70 6.93 -7.05
C ILE A 125 18.31 5.60 -6.62
N ILE A 126 17.75 4.48 -7.04
CA ILE A 126 18.23 3.14 -6.69
C ILE A 126 19.66 2.93 -7.20
N LEU A 127 19.92 3.22 -8.47
CA LEU A 127 21.24 3.04 -9.06
C LEU A 127 22.29 3.93 -8.41
N ASN A 128 21.95 5.16 -8.06
CA ASN A 128 22.86 6.06 -7.36
C ASN A 128 23.14 5.58 -5.94
N GLY A 129 22.13 5.12 -5.20
CA GLY A 129 22.32 4.53 -3.88
C GLY A 129 23.27 3.31 -3.93
N VAL A 130 23.09 2.42 -4.92
CA VAL A 130 24.01 1.29 -5.12
C VAL A 130 25.43 1.75 -5.45
N ARG A 131 25.61 2.74 -6.32
CA ARG A 131 26.94 3.28 -6.66
C ARG A 131 27.64 3.93 -5.46
N ASN A 132 26.86 4.53 -4.57
CA ASN A 132 27.34 5.16 -3.34
C ASN A 132 27.51 4.18 -2.17
N ASN A 133 27.30 2.88 -2.38
CA ASN A 133 27.35 1.84 -1.34
C ASN A 133 26.36 2.07 -0.19
N GLU A 134 25.21 2.68 -0.47
CA GLU A 134 24.15 2.85 0.49
C GLU A 134 23.46 1.51 0.76
N TRP A 135 23.47 1.07 2.00
CA TRP A 135 22.80 -0.17 2.38
C TRP A 135 21.27 -0.03 2.51
N ARG A 136 20.79 1.21 2.58
CA ARG A 136 19.38 1.56 2.77
C ARG A 136 19.01 2.70 1.82
N ILE A 137 18.18 2.39 0.86
CA ILE A 137 17.80 3.31 -0.22
C ILE A 137 16.32 3.61 -0.11
N LEU A 138 15.97 4.82 0.32
CA LEU A 138 14.60 5.33 0.35
C LEU A 138 14.27 5.95 -1.02
N VAL A 139 13.17 5.52 -1.63
CA VAL A 139 12.81 5.96 -2.99
C VAL A 139 11.52 6.76 -2.96
N GLY A 140 11.67 8.06 -3.09
CA GLY A 140 10.58 9.04 -3.11
C GLY A 140 10.43 9.80 -1.80
N PRO A 141 9.88 11.03 -1.87
CA PRO A 141 9.74 11.91 -0.70
C PRO A 141 8.77 11.33 0.36
N ASP A 142 7.77 10.59 -0.07
CA ASP A 142 6.83 9.90 0.81
C ASP A 142 7.47 8.75 1.59
N ALA A 143 8.41 8.02 0.98
CA ALA A 143 9.21 7.00 1.68
C ALA A 143 10.10 7.65 2.75
N VAL A 144 10.72 8.79 2.45
CA VAL A 144 11.54 9.54 3.39
C VAL A 144 10.69 10.03 4.56
N ALA A 145 9.57 10.70 4.28
CA ALA A 145 8.68 11.24 5.32
C ALA A 145 8.13 10.14 6.24
N LEU A 146 7.72 8.99 5.66
CA LEU A 146 7.27 7.84 6.45
C LEU A 146 8.37 7.30 7.36
N ASP A 147 9.58 7.16 6.83
CA ASP A 147 10.71 6.68 7.59
C ASP A 147 11.09 7.60 8.76
N GLU A 148 11.10 8.90 8.52
CA GLU A 148 11.33 9.93 9.56
C GLU A 148 10.25 9.86 10.64
N SER A 149 8.99 9.74 10.25
CA SER A 149 7.87 9.62 11.19
C SER A 149 7.97 8.37 12.06
N VAL A 150 8.31 7.22 11.46
CA VAL A 150 8.51 5.96 12.20
C VAL A 150 9.70 6.05 13.16
N ARG A 151 10.79 6.70 12.75
CA ARG A 151 11.97 6.90 13.62
C ARG A 151 11.70 7.84 14.78
N ALA A 152 10.89 8.88 14.55
CA ALA A 152 10.51 9.83 15.58
C ALA A 152 9.61 9.20 16.67
N ALA A 153 8.75 8.25 16.30
CA ALA A 153 7.79 7.64 17.20
C ALA A 153 7.60 6.12 16.92
N PRO A 154 8.65 5.29 17.12
CA PRO A 154 8.62 3.88 16.71
C PRO A 154 7.58 3.02 17.43
N LEU A 155 7.23 3.38 18.67
CA LEU A 155 6.23 2.65 19.45
C LEU A 155 4.80 2.86 18.95
N THR A 156 4.52 3.97 18.28
CA THR A 156 3.20 4.32 17.75
C THR A 156 3.06 4.02 16.25
N ALA A 157 4.11 3.49 15.61
CA ALA A 157 4.13 3.23 14.17
C ALA A 157 3.04 2.26 13.68
N TYR A 158 2.44 1.50 14.58
CA TYR A 158 1.34 0.56 14.29
C TYR A 158 -0.03 1.05 14.77
N ASP A 159 -0.10 2.25 15.31
CA ASP A 159 -1.38 2.86 15.71
C ASP A 159 -2.21 3.18 14.47
N ALA A 160 -3.54 2.96 14.56
CA ALA A 160 -4.46 3.15 13.44
C ALA A 160 -4.37 4.54 12.80
N ASN A 161 -4.02 5.56 13.59
CA ASN A 161 -3.96 6.97 13.17
C ASN A 161 -2.55 7.46 12.83
N PHE A 162 -1.54 6.56 12.82
CA PHE A 162 -0.15 6.96 12.59
C PHE A 162 0.04 7.68 11.25
N MET A 163 -0.54 7.12 10.17
CA MET A 163 -0.45 7.69 8.81
C MET A 163 -1.28 8.96 8.60
N MET A 164 -2.15 9.33 9.54
CA MET A 164 -3.04 10.50 9.44
C MET A 164 -2.51 11.72 10.17
N LYS A 165 -1.37 11.59 10.86
CA LYS A 165 -0.77 12.67 11.67
C LYS A 165 0.32 13.44 10.94
N GLY A 166 0.61 13.08 9.67
CA GLY A 166 1.61 13.71 8.81
C GLY A 166 1.03 14.67 7.79
#